data_73cced8300843d1519d5707b6732171e
#
_entry.id   73cced8300843d1519d5707b6732171e
#
_cell.length_a   1.000
_cell.length_b   1.000
_cell.length_c   1.000
_cell.angle_alpha   90.00
_cell.angle_beta   90.00
_cell.angle_gamma   90.00
#
_symmetry.space_group_name_H-M   'P 1'
#
loop_
_entity.id
_entity.type
_entity.pdbx_description
1 polymer ?
#
loop_
_entity_poly.entity_id
_entity_poly.type
_entity_poly.pdbx_seq_one_letter_code
_entity_poly.pdbx_strand_id
1 'polypeptide(L)'
;MFHAQKETVKRLAQEGSCIFVGRCADQILKDDNQLLRVYIYASDMEDRIKRIKKNKHISQEEALDRIAYKDRQRRDYYNFYTGHEWGKMENYDICLNTSVLSEEECVELLMKLAE
;
A
#
# COMPACT_ATOMS: atom_id res chain seq x y z
N MET A 1 -8.12 -13.68 -13.35
CA MET A 1 -8.45 -12.69 -12.31
C MET A 1 -7.58 -11.43 -12.36
N PHE A 2 -6.26 -11.56 -12.34
CA PHE A 2 -5.38 -10.39 -12.40
C PHE A 2 -5.56 -9.57 -13.69
N HIS A 3 -5.73 -10.24 -14.80
CA HIS A 3 -5.93 -9.57 -16.09
C HIS A 3 -7.19 -8.70 -16.09
N ALA A 4 -8.29 -9.20 -15.51
CA ALA A 4 -9.52 -8.44 -15.40
C ALA A 4 -9.35 -7.22 -14.49
N GLN A 5 -8.61 -7.37 -13.38
CA GLN A 5 -8.29 -6.26 -12.50
C GLN A 5 -7.43 -5.21 -13.20
N LYS A 6 -6.46 -5.66 -13.99
CA LYS A 6 -5.59 -4.77 -14.75
C LYS A 6 -6.38 -3.89 -15.71
N GLU A 7 -7.32 -4.48 -16.45
CA GLU A 7 -8.16 -3.73 -17.38
C GLU A 7 -9.08 -2.75 -16.65
N THR A 8 -9.63 -3.16 -15.50
CA THR A 8 -10.47 -2.29 -14.69
C THR A 8 -9.70 -1.09 -14.15
N VAL A 9 -8.48 -1.31 -13.64
CA VAL A 9 -7.62 -0.23 -13.13
C VAL A 9 -7.33 0.78 -14.24
N LYS A 10 -6.94 0.30 -15.42
CA LYS A 10 -6.63 1.17 -16.57
C LYS A 10 -7.83 1.99 -17.00
N ARG A 11 -9.01 1.37 -17.04
CA ARG A 11 -10.25 2.06 -17.42
C ARG A 11 -10.59 3.16 -16.43
N LEU A 12 -10.56 2.86 -15.12
CA LEU A 12 -10.88 3.82 -14.08
C LEU A 12 -9.91 5.00 -14.07
N ALA A 13 -8.62 4.75 -14.33
CA ALA A 13 -7.63 5.80 -14.41
C ALA A 13 -7.89 6.77 -15.54
N GLN A 14 -8.47 6.29 -16.64
CA GLN A 14 -8.81 7.13 -17.80
C GLN A 14 -10.09 7.96 -17.56
N GLU A 15 -10.97 7.49 -16.67
CA GLU A 15 -12.24 8.16 -16.40
C GLU A 15 -12.10 9.40 -15.52
N GLY A 16 -10.99 9.56 -14.79
CA GLY A 16 -10.77 10.73 -13.95
C GLY A 16 -9.80 10.48 -12.82
N SER A 17 -9.67 11.47 -11.94
CA SER A 17 -8.79 11.38 -10.77
C SER A 17 -9.31 10.32 -9.81
N CYS A 18 -8.41 9.47 -9.31
CA CYS A 18 -8.79 8.41 -8.39
C CYS A 18 -7.60 7.97 -7.54
N ILE A 19 -7.91 7.25 -6.47
CA ILE A 19 -6.93 6.65 -5.58
C ILE A 19 -7.11 5.14 -5.65
N PHE A 20 -6.03 4.43 -5.95
CA PHE A 20 -6.02 2.97 -5.96
C PHE A 20 -5.29 2.45 -4.73
N VAL A 21 -5.91 1.50 -4.04
CA VAL A 21 -5.31 0.85 -2.87
C VAL A 21 -4.97 -0.59 -3.22
N GLY A 22 -3.68 -0.87 -3.30
CA GLY A 22 -3.20 -2.21 -3.64
C GLY A 22 -3.41 -2.60 -5.09
N ARG A 23 -3.59 -3.90 -5.34
CA ARG A 23 -3.88 -4.51 -6.66
C ARG A 23 -2.82 -4.24 -7.72
N CYS A 24 -1.58 -3.97 -7.30
CA CYS A 24 -0.45 -3.71 -8.21
C CYS A 24 -0.66 -2.48 -9.10
N ALA A 25 -1.52 -1.54 -8.70
CA ALA A 25 -1.84 -0.37 -9.50
C ALA A 25 -0.59 0.47 -9.82
N ASP A 26 0.38 0.53 -8.91
CA ASP A 26 1.64 1.24 -9.13
C ASP A 26 2.42 0.71 -10.34
N GLN A 27 2.34 -0.59 -10.61
CA GLN A 27 3.00 -1.20 -11.77
C GLN A 27 2.09 -1.20 -12.99
N ILE A 28 0.79 -1.41 -12.81
CA ILE A 28 -0.18 -1.36 -13.92
C ILE A 28 -0.15 0.00 -14.60
N LEU A 29 -0.05 1.08 -13.83
CA LEU A 29 -0.08 2.46 -14.31
C LEU A 29 1.30 3.10 -14.38
N LYS A 30 2.36 2.33 -14.38
CA LYS A 30 3.75 2.83 -14.28
C LYS A 30 4.14 3.83 -15.37
N ASP A 31 3.50 3.75 -16.53
CA ASP A 31 3.81 4.63 -17.66
C ASP A 31 2.97 5.90 -17.67
N ASP A 32 2.08 6.07 -16.69
CA ASP A 32 1.26 7.28 -16.56
C ASP A 32 2.07 8.34 -15.81
N ASN A 33 2.38 9.45 -16.49
CA ASN A 33 3.20 10.52 -15.92
C ASN A 33 2.48 11.36 -14.85
N GLN A 34 1.17 11.14 -14.65
CA GLN A 34 0.40 11.78 -13.58
C GLN A 34 0.21 10.87 -12.38
N LEU A 35 0.83 9.70 -12.40
CA LEU A 35 0.73 8.73 -11.32
C LEU A 35 1.65 9.13 -10.16
N LEU A 36 1.11 9.11 -8.95
CA LEU A 36 1.89 9.21 -7.72
C LEU A 36 1.85 7.85 -7.03
N ARG A 37 3.01 7.21 -6.89
CA ARG A 37 3.14 5.88 -6.27
C ARG A 37 3.57 6.06 -4.83
N VAL A 38 2.72 5.58 -3.91
CA VAL A 38 2.91 5.78 -2.47
C VAL A 38 3.02 4.44 -1.76
N TYR A 39 4.02 4.30 -0.90
CA TYR A 39 4.16 3.16 -0.01
C TYR A 39 4.01 3.64 1.43
N ILE A 40 3.03 3.07 2.13
CA ILE A 40 2.77 3.40 3.54
C ILE A 40 3.20 2.21 4.39
N TYR A 41 4.04 2.48 5.37
CA TYR A 41 4.56 1.43 6.25
C TYR A 41 4.69 1.95 7.68
N ALA A 42 4.91 1.04 8.60
CA ALA A 42 5.17 1.37 10.01
C ALA A 42 6.42 0.62 10.45
N SER A 43 7.45 1.35 10.85
CA SER A 43 8.72 0.74 11.26
C SER A 43 8.67 0.12 12.64
N ASP A 44 7.75 0.57 13.51
CA ASP A 44 7.59 0.04 14.86
C ASP A 44 6.53 -1.06 14.88
N MET A 45 6.95 -2.29 15.15
CA MET A 45 6.05 -3.43 15.20
C MET A 45 4.97 -3.26 16.28
N GLU A 46 5.28 -2.59 17.39
CA GLU A 46 4.31 -2.33 18.44
C GLU A 46 3.14 -1.49 17.95
N ASP A 47 3.39 -0.51 17.08
CA ASP A 47 2.33 0.29 16.47
C ASP A 47 1.43 -0.57 15.60
N ARG A 48 2.02 -1.49 14.85
CA ARG A 48 1.28 -2.42 13.98
C ARG A 48 0.41 -3.37 14.80
N ILE A 49 0.95 -3.86 15.91
CA ILE A 49 0.23 -4.74 16.83
C ILE A 49 -0.97 -4.00 17.44
N LYS A 50 -0.75 -2.79 17.92
CA LYS A 50 -1.83 -1.97 18.50
C LYS A 50 -2.95 -1.72 17.50
N ARG A 51 -2.60 -1.43 16.26
CA ARG A 51 -3.59 -1.18 15.21
C ARG A 51 -4.44 -2.41 14.93
N ILE A 52 -3.82 -3.58 14.85
CA ILE A 52 -4.53 -4.84 14.58
C ILE A 52 -5.41 -5.25 15.77
N LYS A 53 -4.94 -5.00 17.00
CA LYS A 53 -5.70 -5.34 18.21
C LYS A 53 -6.84 -4.38 18.50
N LYS A 54 -6.89 -3.23 17.86
CA LYS A 54 -7.92 -2.23 18.10
C LYS A 54 -9.31 -2.83 17.87
N ASN A 55 -10.15 -2.80 18.91
CA ASN A 55 -11.52 -3.34 18.91
C ASN A 55 -11.59 -4.87 18.68
N LYS A 56 -10.50 -5.59 18.94
CA LYS A 56 -10.44 -7.05 18.80
C LYS A 56 -9.84 -7.66 20.07
N HIS A 57 -10.40 -8.80 20.47
CA HIS A 57 -9.90 -9.55 21.63
C HIS A 57 -8.95 -10.64 21.15
N ILE A 58 -7.75 -10.26 20.75
CA ILE A 58 -6.73 -11.20 20.29
C ILE A 58 -5.46 -10.97 21.11
N SER A 59 -4.66 -12.05 21.23
CA SER A 59 -3.38 -11.98 21.92
C SER A 59 -2.33 -11.28 21.05
N GLN A 60 -1.22 -10.89 21.66
CA GLN A 60 -0.09 -10.32 20.93
C GLN A 60 0.46 -11.32 19.91
N GLU A 61 0.56 -12.59 20.28
CA GLU A 61 1.02 -13.65 19.39
C GLU A 61 0.12 -13.78 18.16
N GLU A 62 -1.19 -13.78 18.37
CA GLU A 62 -2.15 -13.84 17.28
C GLU A 62 -2.05 -12.61 16.37
N ALA A 63 -1.83 -11.43 16.95
CA ALA A 63 -1.64 -10.20 16.18
C ALA A 63 -0.39 -10.30 15.30
N LEU A 64 0.72 -10.80 15.84
CA LEU A 64 1.97 -10.99 15.08
C LEU A 64 1.76 -11.97 13.93
N ASP A 65 1.05 -13.07 14.18
CA ASP A 65 0.77 -14.06 13.14
C ASP A 65 -0.05 -13.46 12.00
N ARG A 66 -1.05 -12.66 12.33
CA ARG A 66 -1.89 -11.98 11.33
C ARG A 66 -1.09 -10.99 10.50
N ILE A 67 -0.22 -10.23 11.13
CA ILE A 67 0.65 -9.27 10.43
C ILE A 67 1.55 -10.00 9.44
N ALA A 68 2.22 -11.07 9.90
CA ALA A 68 3.12 -11.84 9.05
C ALA A 68 2.37 -12.47 7.87
N TYR A 69 1.17 -12.99 8.12
CA TYR A 69 0.34 -13.60 7.08
C TYR A 69 -0.07 -12.58 6.01
N LYS A 70 -0.56 -11.42 6.43
CA LYS A 70 -0.99 -10.37 5.50
C LYS A 70 0.16 -9.80 4.69
N ASP A 71 1.30 -9.58 5.32
CA ASP A 71 2.49 -9.08 4.61
C ASP A 71 2.96 -10.11 3.58
N ARG A 72 2.91 -11.39 3.92
CA ARG A 72 3.28 -12.46 2.97
C ARG A 72 2.32 -12.49 1.79
N GLN A 73 1.02 -12.37 2.03
CA GLN A 73 0.02 -12.34 0.96
C GLN A 73 0.26 -11.17 0.00
N ARG A 74 0.52 -9.97 0.54
CA ARG A 74 0.80 -8.78 -0.26
C ARG A 74 2.05 -8.95 -1.09
N ARG A 75 3.12 -9.44 -0.47
CA ARG A 75 4.40 -9.65 -1.13
C ARG A 75 4.29 -10.69 -2.23
N ASP A 76 3.69 -11.84 -1.94
CA ASP A 76 3.58 -12.93 -2.91
C ASP A 76 2.72 -12.52 -4.11
N TYR A 77 1.61 -11.85 -3.88
CA TYR A 77 0.74 -11.35 -4.94
C TYR A 77 1.49 -10.35 -5.84
N TYR A 78 2.09 -9.35 -5.23
CA TYR A 78 2.80 -8.28 -5.94
C TYR A 78 3.98 -8.84 -6.73
N ASN A 79 4.82 -9.63 -6.08
CA ASN A 79 6.02 -10.18 -6.73
C ASN A 79 5.66 -11.11 -7.89
N PHE A 80 4.63 -11.92 -7.72
CA PHE A 80 4.22 -12.86 -8.76
C PHE A 80 3.69 -12.14 -10.00
N TYR A 81 2.82 -11.15 -9.82
CA TYR A 81 2.17 -10.50 -10.95
C TYR A 81 2.97 -9.37 -11.58
N THR A 82 3.90 -8.75 -10.85
CA THR A 82 4.67 -7.62 -11.37
C THR A 82 6.11 -7.98 -11.73
N GLY A 83 6.65 -9.05 -11.16
CA GLY A 83 8.08 -9.38 -11.30
C GLY A 83 8.98 -8.44 -10.49
N HIS A 84 8.41 -7.55 -9.69
CA HIS A 84 9.14 -6.64 -8.82
C HIS A 84 9.00 -7.04 -7.36
N GLU A 85 9.93 -6.57 -6.52
CA GLU A 85 9.92 -6.87 -5.10
C GLU A 85 9.02 -5.89 -4.35
N TRP A 86 8.01 -6.43 -3.65
CA TRP A 86 7.10 -5.61 -2.85
C TRP A 86 7.84 -4.91 -1.70
N GLY A 87 7.53 -3.63 -1.49
CA GLY A 87 8.14 -2.86 -0.41
C GLY A 87 9.53 -2.32 -0.72
N LYS A 88 10.03 -2.54 -1.92
CA LYS A 88 11.31 -1.98 -2.34
C LYS A 88 11.10 -0.51 -2.70
N MET A 89 11.83 0.37 -2.03
CA MET A 89 11.59 1.81 -2.13
C MET A 89 11.67 2.38 -3.55
N GLU A 90 12.44 1.75 -4.42
CA GLU A 90 12.59 2.19 -5.81
C GLU A 90 11.31 2.04 -6.64
N ASN A 91 10.35 1.26 -6.15
CA ASN A 91 9.06 1.09 -6.82
C ASN A 91 8.09 2.25 -6.57
N TYR A 92 8.43 3.16 -5.66
CA TYR A 92 7.52 4.20 -5.19
C TYR A 92 8.11 5.58 -5.33
N ASP A 93 7.24 6.59 -5.45
CA ASP A 93 7.65 7.99 -5.52
C ASP A 93 7.85 8.57 -4.12
N ILE A 94 7.08 8.08 -3.14
CA ILE A 94 7.21 8.49 -1.75
C ILE A 94 6.88 7.30 -0.84
N CYS A 95 7.65 7.18 0.24
CA CYS A 95 7.41 6.19 1.29
C CYS A 95 7.12 6.92 2.60
N LEU A 96 6.00 6.62 3.25
CA LEU A 96 5.57 7.29 4.48
C LEU A 96 5.56 6.32 5.64
N ASN A 97 6.29 6.69 6.70
CA ASN A 97 6.39 5.87 7.92
C ASN A 97 5.38 6.37 8.95
N THR A 98 4.32 5.59 9.17
CA THR A 98 3.26 5.95 10.11
C THR A 98 3.65 5.74 11.57
N SER A 99 4.81 5.18 11.84
CA SER A 99 5.37 5.15 13.20
C SER A 99 6.02 6.48 13.57
N VAL A 100 6.30 7.33 12.60
CA VAL A 100 6.91 8.66 12.79
C VAL A 100 5.89 9.77 12.52
N LEU A 101 5.12 9.61 11.43
CA LEU A 101 4.14 10.61 11.00
C LEU A 101 2.73 10.17 11.40
N SER A 102 1.92 11.13 11.86
CA SER A 102 0.50 10.87 12.11
C SER A 102 -0.25 10.68 10.78
N GLU A 103 -1.46 10.11 10.87
CA GLU A 103 -2.31 9.97 9.69
C GLU A 103 -2.60 11.34 9.07
N GLU A 104 -2.84 12.36 9.90
CA GLU A 104 -3.11 13.73 9.44
C GLU A 104 -1.92 14.30 8.67
N GLU A 105 -0.71 14.12 9.19
CA GLU A 105 0.51 14.56 8.53
C GLU A 105 0.71 13.87 7.19
N CYS A 106 0.43 12.56 7.12
CA CYS A 106 0.50 11.82 5.86
C CYS A 106 -0.49 12.36 4.83
N VAL A 107 -1.73 12.61 5.25
CA VAL A 107 -2.77 13.17 4.36
C VAL A 107 -2.36 14.54 3.85
N GLU A 108 -1.85 15.42 4.70
CA GLU A 108 -1.40 16.74 4.30
C GLU A 108 -0.28 16.69 3.26
N LEU A 109 0.69 15.81 3.47
CA LEU A 109 1.80 15.63 2.52
C LEU A 109 1.30 15.14 1.17
N LEU A 110 0.41 14.15 1.17
CA LEU A 110 -0.13 13.60 -0.07
C LEU A 110 -1.00 14.61 -0.81
N MET A 111 -1.80 15.38 -0.09
CA MET A 111 -2.61 16.43 -0.69
C MET A 111 -1.74 17.49 -1.37
N LYS A 112 -0.65 17.85 -0.74
CA LYS A 112 0.29 18.85 -1.29
C LYS A 112 0.96 18.33 -2.55
N LEU A 113 1.32 17.04 -2.58
CA LEU A 113 1.94 16.44 -3.75
C LEU A 113 0.94 16.24 -4.89
N ALA A 114 -0.35 16.14 -4.59
CA ALA A 114 -1.40 15.93 -5.59
C ALA A 114 -1.85 17.25 -6.25
N GLU A 115 -1.42 18.39 -5.72
CA GLU A 115 -1.71 19.69 -6.36
C GLU A 115 -1.00 19.83 -7.74
#